data_ce84e6f4d41b6ab7ddb5cc7bc356502c
#
_entry.id   ce84e6f4d41b6ab7ddb5cc7bc356502c
#
_cell.length_a   1.000
_cell.length_b   1.000
_cell.length_c   1.000
_cell.angle_alpha   90.00
_cell.angle_beta   90.00
_cell.angle_gamma   90.00
#
_symmetry.space_group_name_H-M   'P 1'
#
loop_
_entity.id
_entity.type
_entity.pdbx_description
1 polymer ?
#
loop_
_entity_poly.entity_id
_entity_poly.type
_entity_poly.pdbx_seq_one_letter_code
_entity_poly.pdbx_strand_id
1 'polypeptide(L)'
;MQKRIVVLGGVGFIGTHLCLRLLEEGHEVFCVDIRDAVNSPLLRGVLQHPLFRYVHHNIINGFSIRCDEIYNLASPSRVRYNKALPVETLRVSVLGAINTLETARSEHARVVFASAGNIYGIGHRDPASEPGNFCSTHYILYEASAPPKRCTGHTTVNTTSTHALPAYSTPTAAA
;
A
#
# COMPACT_ATOMS: atom_id res chain seq x y z
N MET A 1 -2.79 15.68 17.89
CA MET A 1 -1.51 15.09 18.38
C MET A 1 -0.68 14.75 17.15
N GLN A 2 0.58 15.17 17.09
CA GLN A 2 1.48 14.88 15.98
C GLN A 2 1.82 13.39 15.97
N LYS A 3 1.74 12.77 14.78
CA LYS A 3 2.10 11.37 14.56
C LYS A 3 3.28 11.25 13.60
N ARG A 4 3.95 10.12 13.65
CA ARG A 4 4.90 9.67 12.64
C ARG A 4 4.21 8.71 11.69
N ILE A 5 4.14 9.07 10.41
CA ILE A 5 3.36 8.34 9.43
C ILE A 5 4.27 7.91 8.27
N VAL A 6 4.26 6.62 7.97
CA VAL A 6 4.97 6.04 6.82
C VAL A 6 4.00 5.88 5.65
N VAL A 7 4.38 6.39 4.48
CA VAL A 7 3.64 6.24 3.24
C VAL A 7 4.50 5.45 2.26
N LEU A 8 4.21 4.16 2.11
CA LEU A 8 4.86 3.27 1.14
C LEU A 8 4.23 3.50 -0.23
N GLY A 9 5.05 3.71 -1.26
CA GLY A 9 4.58 4.16 -2.57
C GLY A 9 4.27 5.65 -2.61
N GLY A 10 4.93 6.44 -1.75
CA GLY A 10 4.65 7.85 -1.52
C GLY A 10 4.92 8.77 -2.71
N VAL A 11 5.75 8.36 -3.68
CA VAL A 11 5.98 9.10 -4.94
C VAL A 11 4.92 8.76 -6.00
N GLY A 12 3.97 7.85 -5.70
CA GLY A 12 2.79 7.57 -6.52
C GLY A 12 1.81 8.73 -6.56
N PHE A 13 0.82 8.65 -7.46
CA PHE A 13 -0.20 9.69 -7.57
C PHE A 13 -0.94 9.90 -6.23
N ILE A 14 -1.53 8.84 -5.68
CA ILE A 14 -2.24 8.91 -4.39
C ILE A 14 -1.25 9.22 -3.26
N GLY A 15 -0.10 8.54 -3.23
CA GLY A 15 0.91 8.70 -2.19
C GLY A 15 1.41 10.15 -2.06
N THR A 16 1.66 10.81 -3.17
CA THR A 16 2.08 12.22 -3.19
C THR A 16 1.04 13.13 -2.53
N HIS A 17 -0.22 13.01 -2.93
CA HIS A 17 -1.30 13.83 -2.35
C HIS A 17 -1.52 13.51 -0.86
N LEU A 18 -1.41 12.24 -0.48
CA LEU A 18 -1.49 11.84 0.92
C LEU A 18 -0.34 12.43 1.75
N CYS A 19 0.90 12.35 1.26
CA CYS A 19 2.05 12.96 1.93
C CYS A 19 1.86 14.46 2.17
N LEU A 20 1.40 15.21 1.16
CA LEU A 20 1.14 16.63 1.28
C LEU A 20 0.05 16.92 2.32
N ARG A 21 -1.05 16.18 2.27
CA ARG A 21 -2.16 16.35 3.21
C ARG A 21 -1.75 16.07 4.66
N LEU A 22 -0.98 15.00 4.89
CA LEU A 22 -0.49 14.67 6.22
C LEU A 22 0.50 15.71 6.77
N LEU A 23 1.31 16.32 5.90
CA LEU A 23 2.19 17.44 6.27
C LEU A 23 1.39 18.70 6.65
N GLU A 24 0.35 19.03 5.89
CA GLU A 24 -0.57 20.13 6.21
C GLU A 24 -1.25 19.94 7.57
N GLU A 25 -1.53 18.69 7.95
CA GLU A 25 -2.08 18.31 9.25
C GLU A 25 -1.03 18.31 10.38
N GLY A 26 0.24 18.62 10.07
CA GLY A 26 1.32 18.76 11.03
C GLY A 26 1.93 17.43 11.48
N HIS A 27 1.78 16.36 10.70
CA HIS A 27 2.39 15.06 10.97
C HIS A 27 3.82 14.96 10.42
N GLU A 28 4.67 14.14 11.04
CA GLU A 28 5.97 13.76 10.47
C GLU A 28 5.75 12.64 9.46
N VAL A 29 6.15 12.87 8.20
CA VAL A 29 5.85 11.98 7.07
C VAL A 29 7.12 11.36 6.51
N PHE A 30 7.18 10.04 6.52
CA PHE A 30 8.20 9.22 5.86
C PHE A 30 7.65 8.74 4.51
N CYS A 31 8.06 9.38 3.43
CA CYS A 31 7.72 9.02 2.06
C CYS A 31 8.70 7.94 1.56
N VAL A 32 8.26 6.70 1.46
CA VAL A 32 9.07 5.56 1.04
C VAL A 32 8.68 5.14 -0.37
N ASP A 33 9.62 5.12 -1.30
CA ASP A 33 9.40 4.69 -2.69
C ASP A 33 10.71 4.23 -3.33
N ILE A 34 10.60 3.45 -4.41
CA ILE A 34 11.72 3.11 -5.31
C ILE A 34 12.01 4.21 -6.34
N ARG A 35 11.10 5.15 -6.51
CA ARG A 35 11.23 6.30 -7.42
C ARG A 35 11.69 7.52 -6.65
N ASP A 36 12.63 8.27 -7.20
CA ASP A 36 13.12 9.49 -6.57
C ASP A 36 12.03 10.55 -6.42
N ALA A 37 11.90 11.06 -5.20
CA ALA A 37 10.93 12.11 -4.88
C ALA A 37 11.22 13.42 -5.64
N VAL A 38 12.47 13.69 -6.01
CA VAL A 38 12.86 14.85 -6.82
C VAL A 38 12.20 14.87 -8.20
N ASN A 39 11.81 13.70 -8.70
CA ASN A 39 11.12 13.55 -9.98
C ASN A 39 9.60 13.80 -9.88
N SER A 40 9.06 13.94 -8.67
CA SER A 40 7.68 14.35 -8.45
C SER A 40 7.59 15.87 -8.32
N PRO A 41 6.91 16.58 -9.25
CA PRO A 41 6.80 18.03 -9.19
C PRO A 41 6.21 18.55 -7.87
N LEU A 42 5.23 17.84 -7.33
CA LEU A 42 4.56 18.21 -6.08
C LEU A 42 5.44 17.98 -4.85
N LEU A 43 6.13 16.84 -4.76
CA LEU A 43 7.01 16.54 -3.62
C LEU A 43 8.27 17.40 -3.61
N ARG A 44 8.72 17.87 -4.78
CA ARG A 44 9.88 18.77 -4.88
C ARG A 44 9.74 19.99 -3.99
N GLY A 45 8.53 20.54 -3.88
CA GLY A 45 8.23 21.70 -3.03
C GLY A 45 8.34 21.44 -1.54
N VAL A 46 8.29 20.18 -1.10
CA VAL A 46 8.31 19.80 0.33
C VAL A 46 9.54 19.01 0.73
N LEU A 47 10.51 18.78 -0.16
CA LEU A 47 11.73 18.02 0.15
C LEU A 47 12.54 18.62 1.31
N GLN A 48 12.47 19.94 1.50
CA GLN A 48 13.15 20.67 2.58
C GLN A 48 12.24 20.91 3.80
N HIS A 49 11.00 20.40 3.77
CA HIS A 49 10.08 20.57 4.88
C HIS A 49 10.58 19.83 6.13
N PRO A 50 10.63 20.46 7.32
CA PRO A 50 11.23 19.88 8.53
C PRO A 50 10.58 18.57 8.98
N LEU A 51 9.32 18.33 8.65
CA LEU A 51 8.56 17.13 8.98
C LEU A 51 8.50 16.11 7.84
N PHE A 52 9.14 16.38 6.69
CA PHE A 52 9.17 15.44 5.56
C PHE A 52 10.49 14.69 5.50
N ARG A 53 10.41 13.37 5.35
CA ARG A 53 11.56 12.48 5.18
C ARG A 53 11.32 11.60 3.96
N TYR A 54 12.15 11.74 2.95
CA TYR A 54 12.15 10.81 1.84
C TYR A 54 13.14 9.65 2.09
N VAL A 55 12.67 8.42 1.83
CA VAL A 55 13.47 7.20 1.95
C VAL A 55 13.39 6.42 0.64
N HIS A 56 14.51 6.34 -0.07
CA HIS A 56 14.60 5.48 -1.25
C HIS A 56 14.72 4.02 -0.80
N HIS A 57 13.64 3.24 -0.94
CA HIS A 57 13.64 1.85 -0.49
C HIS A 57 12.62 1.00 -1.27
N ASN A 58 12.99 -0.27 -1.49
CA ASN A 58 12.09 -1.26 -2.07
C ASN A 58 11.47 -2.09 -0.94
N ILE A 59 10.16 -2.08 -0.82
CA ILE A 59 9.42 -2.77 0.25
C ILE A 59 9.53 -4.29 0.25
N ILE A 60 10.06 -4.90 -0.84
CA ILE A 60 10.39 -6.34 -0.84
C ILE A 60 11.53 -6.67 0.13
N ASN A 61 12.32 -5.70 0.50
CA ASN A 61 13.33 -5.80 1.53
C ASN A 61 12.75 -5.33 2.86
N GLY A 62 13.19 -5.93 3.97
CA GLY A 62 12.80 -5.49 5.30
C GLY A 62 13.20 -4.04 5.56
N PHE A 63 12.39 -3.32 6.31
CA PHE A 63 12.68 -1.96 6.77
C PHE A 63 12.26 -1.79 8.24
N SER A 64 12.87 -0.83 8.92
CA SER A 64 12.50 -0.45 10.28
C SER A 64 12.45 1.07 10.34
N ILE A 65 11.25 1.60 10.55
CA ILE A 65 11.01 3.04 10.71
C ILE A 65 10.04 3.18 11.88
N ARG A 66 10.47 3.88 12.91
CA ARG A 66 9.59 4.18 14.05
C ARG A 66 8.41 5.01 13.59
N CYS A 67 7.18 4.49 13.78
CA CYS A 67 5.97 5.12 13.29
C CYS A 67 4.74 4.74 14.10
N ASP A 68 3.70 5.55 13.98
CA ASP A 68 2.37 5.33 14.57
C ASP A 68 1.39 4.74 13.55
N GLU A 69 1.58 5.08 12.27
CA GLU A 69 0.73 4.62 11.18
C GLU A 69 1.54 4.32 9.92
N ILE A 70 1.11 3.30 9.17
CA ILE A 70 1.69 2.94 7.87
C ILE A 70 0.57 2.87 6.84
N TYR A 71 0.70 3.64 5.76
CA TYR A 71 -0.15 3.56 4.58
C TYR A 71 0.61 2.81 3.48
N ASN A 72 0.18 1.59 3.17
CA ASN A 72 0.78 0.80 2.09
C ASN A 72 0.01 1.02 0.79
N LEU A 73 0.57 1.89 -0.07
CA LEU A 73 0.09 2.20 -1.41
C LEU A 73 1.06 1.66 -2.48
N ALA A 74 2.12 0.95 -2.05
CA ALA A 74 3.15 0.46 -2.94
C ALA A 74 2.65 -0.77 -3.70
N SER A 75 2.39 -0.58 -4.97
CA SER A 75 2.03 -1.66 -5.89
C SER A 75 2.50 -1.31 -7.31
N PRO A 76 2.94 -2.29 -8.10
CA PRO A 76 3.12 -2.10 -9.53
C PRO A 76 1.76 -1.82 -10.17
N SER A 77 1.45 -0.54 -10.43
CA SER A 77 0.10 -0.09 -10.81
C SER A 77 -0.23 -0.21 -12.30
N ARG A 78 0.76 -0.56 -13.14
CA ARG A 78 0.55 -0.64 -14.60
C ARG A 78 0.27 -2.08 -15.02
N VAL A 79 -0.90 -2.33 -15.62
CA VAL A 79 -1.29 -3.63 -16.18
C VAL A 79 -0.21 -4.20 -17.12
N ARG A 80 0.44 -3.34 -17.92
CA ARG A 80 1.56 -3.75 -18.79
C ARG A 80 2.75 -4.30 -17.97
N TYR A 81 3.08 -3.66 -16.87
CA TYR A 81 4.17 -4.07 -15.99
C TYR A 81 3.85 -5.41 -15.33
N ASN A 82 2.64 -5.55 -14.81
CA ASN A 82 2.18 -6.78 -14.14
C ASN A 82 2.21 -7.99 -15.10
N LYS A 83 1.84 -7.78 -16.37
CA LYS A 83 1.90 -8.83 -17.40
C LYS A 83 3.34 -9.17 -17.82
N ALA A 84 4.21 -8.17 -17.86
CA ALA A 84 5.60 -8.36 -18.25
C ALA A 84 6.46 -8.97 -17.12
N LEU A 85 6.16 -8.64 -15.86
CA LEU A 85 6.91 -9.04 -14.68
C LEU A 85 5.99 -9.59 -13.56
N PRO A 86 5.28 -10.71 -13.80
CA PRO A 86 4.29 -11.24 -12.86
C PRO A 86 4.93 -11.69 -11.55
N VAL A 87 6.12 -12.28 -11.60
CA VAL A 87 6.86 -12.73 -10.40
C VAL A 87 7.23 -11.55 -9.52
N GLU A 88 7.71 -10.46 -10.11
CA GLU A 88 8.08 -9.25 -9.37
C GLU A 88 6.85 -8.58 -8.75
N THR A 89 5.74 -8.54 -9.49
CA THR A 89 4.45 -8.07 -8.97
C THR A 89 4.03 -8.87 -7.74
N LEU A 90 4.14 -10.20 -7.80
CA LEU A 90 3.82 -11.08 -6.67
C LEU A 90 4.76 -10.83 -5.48
N ARG A 91 6.06 -10.69 -5.74
CA ARG A 91 7.05 -10.38 -4.68
C ARG A 91 6.73 -9.07 -3.97
N VAL A 92 6.44 -8.01 -4.71
CA VAL A 92 6.06 -6.72 -4.11
C VAL A 92 4.79 -6.86 -3.27
N SER A 93 3.78 -7.57 -3.77
CA SER A 93 2.51 -7.74 -3.07
C SER A 93 2.64 -8.59 -1.81
N VAL A 94 3.38 -9.70 -1.86
CA VAL A 94 3.48 -10.64 -0.73
C VAL A 94 4.57 -10.22 0.24
N LEU A 95 5.82 -10.08 -0.23
CA LEU A 95 6.93 -9.72 0.66
C LEU A 95 6.78 -8.29 1.18
N GLY A 96 6.31 -7.37 0.33
CA GLY A 96 6.00 -6.00 0.77
C GLY A 96 4.92 -5.94 1.85
N ALA A 97 3.89 -6.78 1.75
CA ALA A 97 2.88 -6.88 2.80
C ALA A 97 3.45 -7.50 4.09
N ILE A 98 4.23 -8.57 3.99
CA ILE A 98 4.90 -9.20 5.16
C ILE A 98 5.78 -8.17 5.87
N ASN A 99 6.67 -7.50 5.15
CA ASN A 99 7.58 -6.51 5.74
C ASN A 99 6.85 -5.32 6.37
N THR A 100 5.74 -4.88 5.74
CA THR A 100 4.87 -3.84 6.29
C THR A 100 4.25 -4.27 7.62
N LEU A 101 3.72 -5.49 7.68
CA LEU A 101 3.09 -6.02 8.88
C LEU A 101 4.10 -6.29 10.00
N GLU A 102 5.30 -6.79 9.67
CA GLU A 102 6.37 -6.97 10.66
C GLU A 102 6.85 -5.64 11.25
N THR A 103 7.03 -4.61 10.42
CA THR A 103 7.33 -3.26 10.92
C THR A 103 6.20 -2.74 11.81
N ALA A 104 4.95 -2.88 11.37
CA ALA A 104 3.80 -2.45 12.16
C ALA A 104 3.69 -3.19 13.50
N ARG A 105 3.97 -4.49 13.51
CA ARG A 105 3.98 -5.29 14.73
C ARG A 105 5.06 -4.84 15.71
N SER A 106 6.27 -4.57 15.22
CA SER A 106 7.38 -4.12 16.07
C SER A 106 7.15 -2.72 16.64
N GLU A 107 6.55 -1.83 15.87
CA GLU A 107 6.31 -0.43 16.24
C GLU A 107 4.94 -0.21 16.91
N HIS A 108 4.10 -1.24 16.99
CA HIS A 108 2.69 -1.14 17.42
C HIS A 108 1.89 -0.15 16.56
N ALA A 109 2.24 -0.05 15.27
CA ALA A 109 1.66 0.90 14.36
C ALA A 109 0.36 0.37 13.72
N ARG A 110 -0.55 1.29 13.43
CA ARG A 110 -1.75 1.02 12.62
C ARG A 110 -1.37 0.89 11.14
N VAL A 111 -1.94 -0.08 10.43
CA VAL A 111 -1.73 -0.27 8.99
C VAL A 111 -3.00 -0.02 8.20
N VAL A 112 -2.85 0.69 7.09
CA VAL A 112 -3.87 0.87 6.06
C VAL A 112 -3.31 0.36 4.74
N PHE A 113 -3.94 -0.66 4.15
CA PHE A 113 -3.61 -1.14 2.81
C PHE A 113 -4.58 -0.56 1.78
N ALA A 114 -4.04 -0.06 0.66
CA ALA A 114 -4.85 0.26 -0.50
C ALA A 114 -5.32 -1.04 -1.16
N SER A 115 -6.63 -1.20 -1.26
CA SER A 115 -7.27 -2.30 -1.96
C SER A 115 -7.69 -1.87 -3.38
N ALA A 116 -8.29 -2.76 -4.14
CA ALA A 116 -8.78 -2.50 -5.49
C ALA A 116 -10.20 -3.05 -5.68
N GLY A 117 -11.00 -2.41 -6.54
CA GLY A 117 -12.38 -2.83 -6.82
C GLY A 117 -12.53 -4.27 -7.34
N ASN A 118 -11.45 -4.84 -7.85
CA ASN A 118 -11.44 -6.21 -8.38
C ASN A 118 -11.64 -7.30 -7.31
N ILE A 119 -11.51 -6.97 -6.02
CA ILE A 119 -11.83 -7.90 -4.92
C ILE A 119 -13.32 -8.28 -4.91
N TYR A 120 -14.19 -7.45 -5.52
CA TYR A 120 -15.63 -7.72 -5.62
C TYR A 120 -16.00 -8.67 -6.76
N GLY A 121 -15.03 -9.12 -7.57
CA GLY A 121 -15.23 -10.09 -8.66
C GLY A 121 -15.84 -9.50 -9.94
N ILE A 122 -16.06 -10.39 -10.92
CA ILE A 122 -16.66 -10.06 -12.20
C ILE A 122 -18.16 -10.33 -12.12
N GLY A 123 -19.00 -9.35 -12.51
CA GLY A 123 -20.45 -9.54 -12.64
C GLY A 123 -21.30 -8.84 -11.60
N HIS A 124 -20.74 -7.96 -10.81
CA HIS A 124 -21.53 -7.10 -9.93
C HIS A 124 -22.20 -5.98 -10.72
N ARG A 125 -23.46 -5.69 -10.33
CA ARG A 125 -24.21 -4.54 -10.86
C ARG A 125 -23.44 -3.26 -10.56
N ASP A 126 -23.37 -2.38 -11.50
CA ASP A 126 -22.81 -1.04 -11.32
C ASP A 126 -23.83 -0.15 -10.57
N PRO A 127 -23.46 0.54 -9.48
CA PRO A 127 -22.14 0.58 -8.85
C PRO A 127 -21.87 -0.66 -7.96
N ALA A 128 -20.59 -1.07 -7.86
CA ALA A 128 -20.18 -2.13 -6.96
C ALA A 128 -20.46 -1.71 -5.50
N SER A 129 -21.18 -2.54 -4.75
CA SER A 129 -21.53 -2.27 -3.35
C SER A 129 -20.74 -3.19 -2.41
N GLU A 130 -20.35 -2.66 -1.25
CA GLU A 130 -19.57 -3.39 -0.25
C GLU A 130 -20.20 -4.69 0.27
N PRO A 131 -21.55 -4.86 0.34
CA PRO A 131 -22.16 -6.13 0.78
C PRO A 131 -22.16 -7.22 -0.29
N GLY A 132 -21.24 -7.22 -1.24
CA GLY A 132 -21.06 -8.29 -2.23
C GLY A 132 -20.22 -9.45 -1.70
N ASN A 133 -20.40 -10.64 -2.26
CA ASN A 133 -19.53 -11.77 -2.00
C ASN A 133 -18.10 -11.43 -2.42
N PHE A 134 -17.18 -11.33 -1.46
CA PHE A 134 -15.77 -11.17 -1.74
C PHE A 134 -15.29 -12.32 -2.61
N CYS A 135 -14.88 -12.04 -3.82
CA CYS A 135 -14.08 -12.97 -4.60
C CYS A 135 -12.65 -12.97 -3.99
N SER A 136 -12.50 -13.68 -2.87
CA SER A 136 -11.29 -13.68 -2.05
C SER A 136 -10.09 -14.32 -2.74
N THR A 137 -10.31 -14.89 -3.88
CA THR A 137 -9.30 -15.67 -4.56
C THR A 137 -8.81 -14.91 -5.77
N HIS A 138 -7.54 -14.58 -5.78
CA HIS A 138 -6.78 -14.64 -7.02
C HIS A 138 -6.52 -13.36 -7.79
N TYR A 139 -6.79 -12.17 -7.26
CA TYR A 139 -6.46 -11.02 -8.10
C TYR A 139 -4.97 -10.99 -8.46
N ILE A 140 -4.10 -11.21 -7.49
CA ILE A 140 -2.64 -11.22 -7.72
C ILE A 140 -2.22 -12.44 -8.56
N LEU A 141 -2.74 -13.63 -8.24
CA LEU A 141 -2.47 -14.85 -9.00
C LEU A 141 -3.19 -14.86 -10.34
N TYR A 142 -4.38 -14.26 -10.42
CA TYR A 142 -5.16 -14.18 -11.65
C TYR A 142 -4.54 -13.23 -12.67
N GLU A 143 -4.06 -12.04 -12.27
CA GLU A 143 -3.31 -11.13 -13.15
C GLU A 143 -1.98 -11.74 -13.60
N ALA A 144 -1.35 -12.57 -12.77
CA ALA A 144 -0.11 -13.27 -13.12
C ALA A 144 -0.32 -14.47 -14.05
N SER A 145 -1.51 -15.11 -14.02
CA SER A 145 -1.77 -16.38 -14.72
C SER A 145 -2.91 -16.34 -15.77
N ALA A 146 -3.65 -15.25 -15.88
CA ALA A 146 -4.81 -15.18 -16.75
C ALA A 146 -4.44 -15.17 -18.24
N PRO A 147 -5.04 -16.03 -19.06
CA PRO A 147 -4.94 -15.94 -20.50
C PRO A 147 -5.59 -14.64 -21.02
N PRO A 148 -5.13 -14.06 -22.14
CA PRO A 148 -5.37 -12.67 -22.54
C PRO A 148 -6.82 -12.30 -22.94
N LYS A 149 -7.82 -13.09 -22.60
CA LYS A 149 -9.15 -12.94 -23.22
C LYS A 149 -10.32 -12.54 -22.33
N ARG A 150 -10.17 -12.15 -21.05
CA ARG A 150 -11.35 -11.69 -20.28
C ARG A 150 -11.01 -10.78 -19.09
N CYS A 151 -10.56 -9.59 -19.31
CA CYS A 151 -10.65 -8.54 -18.27
C CYS A 151 -10.80 -7.17 -18.91
N THR A 152 -12.03 -6.75 -19.17
CA THR A 152 -12.41 -5.35 -19.29
C THR A 152 -13.00 -4.94 -17.95
N GLY A 153 -12.16 -4.56 -17.00
CA GLY A 153 -12.59 -4.08 -15.71
C GLY A 153 -11.80 -2.82 -15.33
N HIS A 154 -12.49 -1.74 -15.09
CA HIS A 154 -11.92 -0.50 -14.62
C HIS A 154 -11.42 -0.69 -13.17
N THR A 155 -10.16 -0.37 -12.91
CA THR A 155 -9.60 -0.39 -11.57
C THR A 155 -10.03 0.88 -10.85
N THR A 156 -10.95 0.76 -9.92
CA THR A 156 -11.27 1.83 -8.97
C THR A 156 -10.56 1.54 -7.66
N VAL A 157 -9.73 2.47 -7.20
CA VAL A 157 -9.08 2.35 -5.90
C VAL A 157 -10.06 2.78 -4.83
N ASN A 158 -10.54 1.82 -4.03
CA ASN A 158 -11.35 2.12 -2.86
C ASN A 158 -10.44 2.28 -1.63
N THR A 159 -10.41 3.47 -1.06
CA THR A 159 -9.57 3.84 0.09
C THR A 159 -10.26 3.63 1.43
N THR A 160 -11.19 2.72 1.55
CA THR A 160 -11.91 2.51 2.82
C THR A 160 -12.04 1.05 3.18
N SER A 161 -10.98 0.53 3.76
CA SER A 161 -11.11 -0.67 4.59
C SER A 161 -10.18 -0.48 5.80
N THR A 162 -10.70 0.21 6.81
CA THR A 162 -10.09 0.30 8.14
C THR A 162 -10.35 -1.00 8.89
N HIS A 163 -9.64 -2.06 8.57
CA HIS A 163 -9.55 -3.20 9.46
C HIS A 163 -8.29 -3.04 10.30
N ALA A 164 -8.47 -2.53 11.53
CA ALA A 164 -7.51 -2.75 12.57
C ALA A 164 -7.48 -4.26 12.82
N LEU A 165 -6.41 -4.93 12.40
CA LEU A 165 -6.18 -6.29 12.84
C LEU A 165 -5.94 -6.26 14.35
N PRO A 166 -6.67 -7.05 15.16
CA PRO A 166 -6.38 -7.17 16.57
C PRO A 166 -4.96 -7.70 16.71
N ALA A 167 -4.20 -7.12 17.66
CA ALA A 167 -2.88 -7.59 17.99
C ALA A 167 -2.94 -9.10 18.28
N TYR A 168 -2.25 -9.91 17.47
CA TYR A 168 -2.05 -11.31 17.76
C TYR A 168 -1.22 -11.41 19.04
N SER A 169 -1.87 -11.76 20.14
CA SER A 169 -1.17 -12.18 21.34
C SER A 169 -0.47 -13.50 21.03
N THR A 170 0.85 -13.53 21.05
CA THR A 170 1.63 -14.75 21.00
C THR A 170 1.20 -15.66 22.16
N PRO A 171 0.88 -16.93 21.93
CA PRO A 171 0.72 -17.87 23.02
C PRO A 171 2.07 -18.02 23.72
N THR A 172 2.10 -17.69 25.00
CA THR A 172 3.24 -17.99 25.87
C THR A 172 3.40 -19.52 25.88
N ALA A 173 4.52 -20.03 25.38
CA ALA A 173 4.88 -21.41 25.53
C ALA A 173 5.04 -21.67 27.02
N ALA A 174 4.15 -22.45 27.59
CA ALA A 174 4.32 -23.00 28.93
C ALA A 174 5.42 -24.05 28.87
N ALA A 175 6.36 -23.94 29.81
CA ALA A 175 7.44 -24.86 30.06
C ALA A 175 6.90 -26.24 30.55
#